data_b12d2cd8b2d4018b8ff696cc5a8a9243
#
_entry.id   b12d2cd8b2d4018b8ff696cc5a8a9243
#
_cell.length_a   1.000
_cell.length_b   1.000
_cell.length_c   1.000
_cell.angle_alpha   90.00
_cell.angle_beta   90.00
_cell.angle_gamma   90.00
#
_symmetry.space_group_name_H-M   'P 1'
#
loop_
_entity.id
_entity.type
_entity.pdbx_description
1 polymer ?
#
loop_
_entity_poly.entity_id
_entity_poly.type
_entity_poly.pdbx_seq_one_letter_code
_entity_poly.pdbx_strand_id
1 'polypeptide(L)'
;MVAYYHDNTLLHESEILHIMENQLLHTPDGVRDIYNGECRKKLYLQDKLHHTLLKYGYHDIMTPTFEFFNIFGSDVGTTPSKDLYKFFGQGGQYACPSSDFTPSIARSAG
;
A
#
# COMPACT_ATOMS: atom_id res chain seq x y z
N MET A 1 0.22 4.19 -4.61
CA MET A 1 0.92 5.00 -5.64
C MET A 1 0.44 4.57 -7.02
N VAL A 2 0.13 5.49 -7.90
CA VAL A 2 -0.22 5.22 -9.30
C VAL A 2 0.94 5.71 -10.15
N ALA A 3 1.47 4.86 -11.02
CA ALA A 3 2.50 5.21 -11.99
C ALA A 3 1.93 5.00 -13.41
N TYR A 4 2.45 5.76 -14.36
CA TYR A 4 2.09 5.61 -15.78
C TYR A 4 3.27 4.98 -16.50
N TYR A 5 2.98 4.01 -17.35
CA TYR A 5 3.99 3.37 -18.21
C TYR A 5 3.52 3.37 -19.67
N HIS A 6 4.48 3.34 -20.59
CA HIS A 6 4.20 3.27 -22.01
C HIS A 6 4.42 1.83 -22.48
N ASP A 7 3.46 1.28 -23.20
CA ASP A 7 3.38 -0.14 -23.59
C ASP A 7 4.35 -0.54 -24.73
N ASN A 8 5.37 0.30 -25.04
CA ASN A 8 6.26 0.14 -26.20
C ASN A 8 7.67 -0.35 -25.84
N THR A 9 7.85 -0.99 -24.69
CA THR A 9 9.16 -1.56 -24.32
C THR A 9 9.30 -2.94 -24.97
N LEU A 10 9.79 -2.98 -26.20
CA LEU A 10 10.31 -4.19 -26.82
C LEU A 10 11.66 -4.53 -26.15
N LEU A 11 11.61 -5.31 -25.08
CA LEU A 11 12.80 -5.89 -24.51
C LEU A 11 13.27 -7.03 -25.43
N HIS A 12 14.58 -7.12 -25.65
CA HIS A 12 15.19 -8.22 -26.39
C HIS A 12 14.92 -9.54 -25.66
N GLU A 13 14.66 -10.65 -26.38
CA GLU A 13 14.37 -11.97 -25.77
C GLU A 13 15.45 -12.42 -24.79
N SER A 14 16.72 -12.08 -25.03
CA SER A 14 17.84 -12.37 -24.11
C SER A 14 17.78 -11.58 -22.80
N GLU A 15 17.28 -10.34 -22.82
CA GLU A 15 17.08 -9.52 -21.63
C GLU A 15 15.87 -10.02 -20.83
N ILE A 16 14.81 -10.45 -21.51
CA ILE A 16 13.63 -11.05 -20.87
C ILE A 16 14.01 -12.35 -20.16
N LEU A 17 14.81 -13.23 -20.80
CA LEU A 17 15.30 -14.46 -20.19
C LEU A 17 16.19 -14.20 -18.98
N HIS A 18 17.12 -13.24 -19.07
CA HIS A 18 17.99 -12.87 -17.95
C HIS A 18 17.21 -12.24 -16.79
N ILE A 19 16.14 -11.51 -17.09
CA ILE A 19 15.24 -10.92 -16.10
C ILE A 19 14.36 -12.01 -15.46
N MET A 20 13.91 -13.02 -16.21
CA MET A 20 13.10 -14.13 -15.70
C MET A 20 13.87 -15.08 -14.77
N GLU A 21 15.18 -15.22 -14.92
CA GLU A 21 16.05 -15.97 -14.01
C GLU A 21 16.34 -15.23 -12.69
N ASN A 22 16.07 -13.94 -12.62
CA ASN A 22 16.34 -13.12 -11.43
C ASN A 22 15.09 -13.04 -10.53
N GLN A 23 15.25 -13.39 -9.25
CA GLN A 23 14.20 -13.26 -8.20
C GLN A 23 13.63 -11.84 -8.06
N LEU A 24 14.21 -10.84 -8.74
CA LEU A 24 13.78 -9.45 -8.76
C LEU A 24 12.42 -9.22 -9.44
N LEU A 25 11.90 -10.20 -10.18
CA LEU A 25 10.59 -10.10 -10.84
C LEU A 25 9.42 -10.63 -10.01
N HIS A 26 9.70 -11.21 -8.85
CA HIS A 26 8.65 -11.71 -7.99
C HIS A 26 8.27 -10.66 -6.95
N THR A 27 6.98 -10.41 -6.83
CA THR A 27 6.45 -9.64 -5.71
C THR A 27 6.50 -10.48 -4.43
N PRO A 28 6.64 -9.86 -3.25
CA PRO A 28 6.50 -10.56 -1.98
C PRO A 28 5.17 -11.30 -1.87
N ASP A 29 5.13 -12.36 -1.05
CA ASP A 29 3.91 -13.12 -0.81
C ASP A 29 2.76 -12.21 -0.35
N GLY A 30 1.59 -12.43 -0.91
CA GLY A 30 0.39 -11.69 -0.56
C GLY A 30 0.20 -10.33 -1.26
N VAL A 31 1.16 -9.90 -2.09
CA VAL A 31 1.03 -8.67 -2.90
C VAL A 31 1.20 -8.97 -4.38
N ARG A 32 0.60 -8.13 -5.22
CA ARG A 32 0.72 -8.25 -6.68
C ARG A 32 0.58 -6.90 -7.36
N ASP A 33 1.12 -6.81 -8.55
CA ASP A 33 0.86 -5.68 -9.43
C ASP A 33 -0.56 -5.74 -10.01
N ILE A 34 -1.17 -4.57 -10.14
CA ILE A 34 -2.47 -4.40 -10.79
C ILE A 34 -2.28 -3.43 -11.95
N TYR A 35 -2.54 -3.86 -13.16
CA TYR A 35 -2.27 -3.09 -14.36
C TYR A 35 -3.40 -3.18 -15.40
N ASN A 36 -3.28 -2.39 -16.47
CA ASN A 36 -4.22 -2.36 -17.61
C ASN A 36 -5.70 -2.22 -17.21
N GLY A 37 -6.55 -3.11 -17.70
CA GLY A 37 -8.00 -3.07 -17.51
C GLY A 37 -8.44 -3.20 -16.06
N GLU A 38 -7.75 -4.00 -15.26
CA GLU A 38 -8.04 -4.16 -13.83
C GLU A 38 -7.70 -2.88 -13.06
N CYS A 39 -6.54 -2.30 -13.31
CA CYS A 39 -6.13 -1.02 -12.71
C CYS A 39 -7.14 0.09 -13.04
N ARG A 40 -7.56 0.19 -14.29
CA ARG A 40 -8.55 1.16 -14.74
C ARG A 40 -9.90 1.01 -14.04
N LYS A 41 -10.38 -0.23 -13.89
CA LYS A 41 -11.64 -0.51 -13.17
C LYS A 41 -11.52 -0.12 -11.69
N LYS A 42 -10.39 -0.42 -11.07
CA LYS A 42 -10.12 -0.05 -9.67
C LYS A 42 -10.14 1.46 -9.48
N LEU A 43 -9.41 2.20 -10.32
CA LEU A 43 -9.35 3.66 -10.27
C LEU A 43 -10.73 4.30 -10.50
N TYR A 44 -11.49 3.79 -11.46
CA TYR A 44 -12.85 4.25 -11.71
C TYR A 44 -13.76 4.06 -10.49
N LEU A 45 -13.70 2.90 -9.85
CA LEU A 45 -14.48 2.63 -8.64
C LEU A 45 -14.06 3.53 -7.48
N GLN A 46 -12.76 3.71 -7.26
CA GLN A 46 -12.25 4.62 -6.23
C GLN A 46 -12.75 6.05 -6.44
N ASP A 47 -12.68 6.55 -7.67
CA ASP A 47 -13.19 7.88 -8.03
C ASP A 47 -14.69 8.02 -7.72
N LYS A 48 -15.50 7.05 -8.12
CA LYS A 48 -16.93 7.05 -7.85
C LYS A 48 -17.26 7.04 -6.36
N LEU A 49 -16.57 6.20 -5.58
CA LEU A 49 -16.76 6.14 -4.13
C LEU A 49 -16.32 7.45 -3.47
N HIS A 50 -15.18 8.00 -3.84
CA HIS A 50 -14.65 9.26 -3.35
C HIS A 50 -15.65 10.41 -3.58
N HIS A 51 -16.10 10.61 -4.81
CA HIS A 51 -17.10 11.64 -5.12
C HIS A 51 -18.41 11.43 -4.37
N THR A 52 -18.82 10.20 -4.13
CA THR A 52 -20.02 9.91 -3.34
C THR A 52 -19.85 10.37 -1.90
N LEU A 53 -18.74 10.00 -1.27
CA LEU A 53 -18.44 10.39 0.12
C LEU A 53 -18.37 11.91 0.29
N LEU A 54 -17.73 12.63 -0.63
CA LEU A 54 -17.69 14.09 -0.61
C LEU A 54 -19.09 14.71 -0.62
N LYS A 55 -20.05 14.14 -1.35
CA LYS A 55 -21.44 14.61 -1.38
C LYS A 55 -22.17 14.45 -0.02
N TYR A 56 -21.72 13.49 0.79
CA TYR A 56 -22.25 13.27 2.14
C TYR A 56 -21.50 14.03 3.22
N GLY A 57 -20.61 14.96 2.85
CA GLY A 57 -19.87 15.81 3.78
C GLY A 57 -18.64 15.19 4.40
N TYR A 58 -18.14 14.06 3.87
CA TYR A 58 -16.86 13.52 4.27
C TYR A 58 -15.72 14.33 3.66
N HIS A 59 -14.63 14.46 4.39
CA HIS A 59 -13.42 15.17 3.97
C HIS A 59 -12.26 14.22 3.84
N ASP A 60 -11.34 14.54 2.94
CA ASP A 60 -10.15 13.74 2.72
C ASP A 60 -9.16 13.89 3.88
N ILE A 61 -8.57 12.78 4.27
CA ILE A 61 -7.45 12.74 5.21
C ILE A 61 -6.37 11.83 4.63
N MET A 62 -5.13 12.26 4.72
CA MET A 62 -3.96 11.44 4.39
C MET A 62 -3.18 11.16 5.66
N THR A 63 -3.07 9.91 6.02
CA THR A 63 -2.29 9.44 7.16
C THR A 63 -0.97 8.86 6.67
N PRO A 64 0.10 8.84 7.53
CA PRO A 64 1.35 8.18 7.19
C PRO A 64 1.15 6.72 6.82
N THR A 65 1.93 6.22 5.85
CA THR A 65 1.93 4.81 5.45
C THR A 65 2.49 3.90 6.55
N PHE A 66 3.39 4.46 7.38
CA PHE A 66 4.08 3.74 8.44
C PHE A 66 3.72 4.32 9.79
N GLU A 67 3.55 3.45 10.77
CA GLU A 67 3.27 3.81 12.15
C GLU A 67 4.27 3.11 13.09
N PHE A 68 4.41 3.63 14.31
CA PHE A 68 5.19 2.93 15.32
C PHE A 68 4.54 1.59 15.66
N PHE A 69 5.35 0.54 15.65
CA PHE A 69 4.86 -0.81 15.94
C PHE A 69 4.13 -0.91 17.30
N ASN A 70 4.56 -0.15 18.30
CA ASN A 70 3.94 -0.15 19.62
C ASN A 70 2.47 0.25 19.64
N ILE A 71 2.00 0.99 18.62
CA ILE A 71 0.60 1.36 18.47
C ILE A 71 -0.27 0.11 18.25
N PHE A 72 0.26 -0.89 17.55
CA PHE A 72 -0.42 -2.14 17.25
C PHE A 72 0.02 -3.29 18.16
N GLY A 73 1.10 -3.11 18.93
CA GLY A 73 1.72 -4.16 19.74
C GLY A 73 0.92 -4.60 20.97
N SER A 74 -0.10 -3.82 21.36
CA SER A 74 -1.01 -4.12 22.48
C SER A 74 -2.37 -4.68 22.03
N ASP A 75 -2.40 -5.37 20.88
CA ASP A 75 -3.63 -5.91 20.25
C ASP A 75 -4.72 -4.84 19.99
N VAL A 76 -4.29 -3.59 19.83
CA VAL A 76 -5.12 -2.49 19.35
C VAL A 76 -5.13 -2.56 17.82
N GLY A 77 -6.21 -3.05 17.24
CA GLY A 77 -6.37 -3.16 15.79
C GLY A 77 -6.91 -4.53 15.37
N THR A 78 -7.17 -4.66 14.09
CA THR A 78 -7.78 -5.87 13.49
C THR A 78 -6.77 -6.96 13.14
N THR A 79 -5.46 -6.63 13.11
CA THR A 79 -4.41 -7.56 12.71
C THR A 79 -3.52 -7.91 13.91
N PRO A 80 -3.33 -9.22 14.21
CA PRO A 80 -2.42 -9.65 15.27
C PRO A 80 -0.99 -9.14 15.03
N SER A 81 -0.32 -8.68 16.08
CA SER A 81 1.02 -8.08 15.98
C SER A 81 2.09 -9.02 15.39
N LYS A 82 1.88 -10.35 15.47
CA LYS A 82 2.76 -11.37 14.90
C LYS A 82 2.72 -11.41 13.35
N ASP A 83 1.62 -10.95 12.76
CA ASP A 83 1.38 -11.00 11.32
C ASP A 83 1.76 -9.65 10.63
N LEU A 84 2.25 -8.68 11.40
CA LEU A 84 2.70 -7.39 10.88
C LEU A 84 4.14 -7.44 10.39
N TYR A 85 4.40 -6.87 9.23
CA TYR A 85 5.75 -6.57 8.78
C TYR A 85 6.39 -5.53 9.69
N LYS A 86 7.63 -5.79 10.16
CA LYS A 86 8.37 -4.92 11.06
C LYS A 86 9.68 -4.52 10.42
N PHE A 87 10.05 -3.26 10.57
CA PHE A 87 11.35 -2.76 10.15
C PHE A 87 11.91 -1.73 11.14
N PHE A 88 13.22 -1.54 11.11
CA PHE A 88 13.88 -0.56 11.95
C PHE A 88 13.65 0.85 11.40
N GLY A 89 13.00 1.70 12.20
CA GLY A 89 12.89 3.13 11.94
C GLY A 89 14.17 3.89 12.31
N GLN A 90 14.29 5.09 11.78
CA GLN A 90 15.32 6.04 12.22
C GLN A 90 15.06 6.36 13.69
N GLY A 91 16.05 6.17 14.56
CA GLY A 91 15.92 6.39 16.02
C GLY A 91 15.75 5.11 16.84
N GLY A 92 15.92 3.92 16.23
CA GLY A 92 15.99 2.64 16.97
C GLY A 92 14.63 2.07 17.40
N GLN A 93 13.53 2.67 16.96
CA GLN A 93 12.18 2.15 17.21
C GLN A 93 11.70 1.30 16.03
N TYR A 94 10.90 0.28 16.35
CA TYR A 94 10.24 -0.50 15.31
C TYR A 94 9.08 0.25 14.70
N ALA A 95 9.01 0.24 13.37
CA ALA A 95 7.88 0.71 12.59
C ALA A 95 7.25 -0.45 11.81
N CYS A 96 6.01 -0.29 11.42
CA CYS A 96 5.29 -1.23 10.56
C CYS A 96 4.39 -0.48 9.57
N PRO A 97 4.02 -1.07 8.44
CA PRO A 97 2.97 -0.55 7.62
C PRO A 97 1.67 -0.44 8.43
N SER A 98 0.93 0.64 8.25
CA SER A 98 -0.34 0.84 8.95
C SER A 98 -1.36 -0.20 8.45
N SER A 99 -1.74 -1.12 9.32
CA SER A 99 -2.76 -2.15 9.03
C SER A 99 -4.18 -1.65 9.28
N ASP A 100 -4.30 -0.59 10.08
CA ASP A 100 -5.57 0.03 10.46
C ASP A 100 -5.40 1.56 10.53
N PHE A 101 -6.28 2.30 9.90
CA PHE A 101 -6.25 3.76 9.88
C PHE A 101 -6.84 4.40 11.14
N THR A 102 -7.59 3.65 11.95
CA THR A 102 -8.29 4.16 13.12
C THR A 102 -7.37 4.89 14.11
N PRO A 103 -6.19 4.33 14.50
CA PRO A 103 -5.27 5.04 15.39
C PRO A 103 -4.73 6.34 14.80
N SER A 104 -4.42 6.34 13.51
CA SER A 104 -3.92 7.53 12.80
C SER A 104 -4.97 8.62 12.70
N ILE A 105 -6.23 8.26 12.44
CA ILE A 105 -7.35 9.20 12.40
C ILE A 105 -7.63 9.76 13.80
N ALA A 106 -7.64 8.91 14.83
CA ALA A 106 -7.83 9.35 16.22
C ALA A 106 -6.77 10.36 16.65
N ARG A 107 -5.50 10.13 16.30
CA ARG A 107 -4.41 11.08 16.56
C ARG A 107 -4.63 12.43 15.86
N SER A 108 -5.18 12.43 14.66
CA SER A 108 -5.39 13.65 13.87
C SER A 108 -6.61 14.43 14.31
N ALA A 109 -7.53 13.81 15.06
CA ALA A 109 -8.76 14.41 15.57
C ALA A 109 -8.63 14.98 17.00
N GLY A 110 -7.59 14.60 17.73
CA GLY A 110 -7.28 15.09 19.10
C GLY A 110 -6.28 16.20 19.10
#